data_aedda06c215ce44648a471a1696bf1d8
#
_entry.id   aedda06c215ce44648a471a1696bf1d8
#
_cell.length_a   1.000
_cell.length_b   1.000
_cell.length_c   1.000
_cell.angle_alpha   90.00
_cell.angle_beta   90.00
_cell.angle_gamma   90.00
#
_symmetry.space_group_name_H-M   'P 1'
#
loop_
_entity.id
_entity.type
_entity.pdbx_description
1 polymer ?
#
loop_
_entity_poly.entity_id
_entity_poly.type
_entity_poly.pdbx_seq_one_letter_code
_entity_poly.pdbx_strand_id
1 'polypeptide(L)'
;IEKGALETEHKMKYSNVYTVSREDALKEIVRGIGGDIVISTTGKASRELFEIRESNGSSHQYDFLTVGSMGHSSSIALGVALQKKEKKVWCIDGDGAMLMHMGAMALMGANKPQNLVHIVLNNESHETVGGMPTVAGSIDIPKIAAGCGYEKVYTASTLEEIRHAVATARANAELALIEIKVALGARADLGRPTTTAEENKKSFMQFVQEN
;
A
#
# COMPACT_ATOMS: atom_id res chain seq x y z
N ILE A 1 -16.78 18.40 17.05
CA ILE A 1 -15.85 18.61 18.19
C ILE A 1 -14.64 19.33 17.64
N GLU A 2 -14.30 20.45 18.22
CA GLU A 2 -13.10 21.19 17.84
C GLU A 2 -11.83 20.37 18.14
N LYS A 3 -10.84 20.50 17.26
CA LYS A 3 -9.57 19.81 17.43
C LYS A 3 -8.90 20.31 18.72
N GLY A 4 -8.62 19.40 19.66
CA GLY A 4 -8.05 19.73 20.96
C GLY A 4 -9.03 19.96 22.09
N ALA A 5 -10.35 19.85 21.83
CA ALA A 5 -11.38 20.02 22.86
C ALA A 5 -11.39 18.88 23.92
N LEU A 6 -10.77 17.76 23.61
CA LEU A 6 -10.58 16.64 24.53
C LEU A 6 -9.09 16.48 24.82
N GLU A 7 -8.68 16.76 26.05
CA GLU A 7 -7.36 16.44 26.56
C GLU A 7 -7.39 15.07 27.21
N THR A 8 -6.43 14.20 26.86
CA THR A 8 -6.24 12.93 27.53
C THR A 8 -4.90 12.94 28.24
N GLU A 9 -4.89 12.59 29.52
CA GLU A 9 -3.67 12.47 30.31
C GLU A 9 -2.76 11.32 29.84
N HIS A 10 -3.34 10.34 29.15
CA HIS A 10 -2.63 9.17 28.64
C HIS A 10 -2.58 9.18 27.12
N LYS A 11 -1.44 9.56 26.55
CA LYS A 11 -1.12 9.30 25.15
C LYS A 11 -0.46 7.92 25.08
N MET A 12 -1.11 6.98 24.41
CA MET A 12 -0.51 5.69 24.12
C MET A 12 0.73 5.92 23.25
N LYS A 13 1.92 5.54 23.74
CA LYS A 13 3.15 5.55 22.97
C LYS A 13 3.41 4.13 22.48
N TYR A 14 3.27 3.91 21.20
CA TYR A 14 3.72 2.70 20.55
C TYR A 14 5.05 2.95 19.85
N SER A 15 5.95 1.98 19.87
CA SER A 15 7.22 2.00 19.15
C SER A 15 7.49 0.64 18.54
N ASN A 16 8.13 0.62 17.38
CA ASN A 16 8.66 -0.59 16.76
C ASN A 16 10.18 -0.48 16.57
N VAL A 17 10.80 -1.55 16.12
CA VAL A 17 12.27 -1.64 15.95
C VAL A 17 12.71 -1.43 14.50
N TYR A 18 11.78 -1.13 13.59
CA TYR A 18 12.06 -1.00 12.18
C TYR A 18 12.75 0.33 11.87
N THR A 19 13.67 0.31 10.91
CA THR A 19 14.53 1.45 10.60
C THR A 19 14.24 2.09 9.24
N VAL A 20 13.65 1.34 8.30
CA VAL A 20 13.28 1.85 6.98
C VAL A 20 12.03 2.70 7.10
N SER A 21 12.11 3.97 6.70
CA SER A 21 10.92 4.82 6.65
C SER A 21 9.93 4.31 5.58
N ARG A 22 8.63 4.55 5.79
CA ARG A 22 7.61 4.23 4.77
C ARG A 22 7.88 4.98 3.47
N GLU A 23 8.31 6.23 3.56
CA GLU A 23 8.64 7.05 2.39
C GLU A 23 9.82 6.48 1.60
N ASP A 24 10.88 6.03 2.25
CA ASP A 24 12.03 5.41 1.56
C ASP A 24 11.66 4.05 0.97
N ALA A 25 10.83 3.27 1.65
CA ALA A 25 10.28 2.03 1.09
C ALA A 25 9.47 2.33 -0.19
N LEU A 26 8.61 3.36 -0.17
CA LEU A 26 7.82 3.78 -1.34
C LEU A 26 8.70 4.29 -2.49
N LYS A 27 9.79 5.00 -2.20
CA LYS A 27 10.77 5.41 -3.24
C LYS A 27 11.36 4.21 -3.97
N GLU A 28 11.74 3.16 -3.24
CA GLU A 28 12.26 1.94 -3.85
C GLU A 28 11.19 1.18 -4.65
N ILE A 29 9.96 1.11 -4.13
CA ILE A 29 8.83 0.52 -4.84
C ILE A 29 8.59 1.28 -6.15
N VAL A 30 8.42 2.60 -6.12
CA VAL A 30 8.14 3.44 -7.30
C VAL A 30 9.24 3.30 -8.35
N ARG A 31 10.51 3.24 -7.92
CA ARG A 31 11.65 3.01 -8.83
C ARG A 31 11.54 1.66 -9.54
N GLY A 32 11.12 0.62 -8.82
CA GLY A 32 11.01 -0.74 -9.36
C GLY A 32 9.80 -0.95 -10.28
N ILE A 33 8.69 -0.28 -10.00
CA ILE A 33 7.42 -0.48 -10.75
C ILE A 33 7.25 0.48 -11.94
N GLY A 34 7.92 1.65 -11.92
CA GLY A 34 7.81 2.62 -13.01
C GLY A 34 6.37 3.12 -13.21
N GLY A 35 5.85 2.95 -14.43
CA GLY A 35 4.49 3.34 -14.85
C GLY A 35 3.46 2.21 -14.81
N ASP A 36 3.68 1.14 -14.04
CA ASP A 36 2.68 0.10 -13.82
C ASP A 36 1.48 0.65 -13.04
N ILE A 37 0.34 -0.04 -13.11
CA ILE A 37 -0.88 0.36 -12.40
C ILE A 37 -0.70 0.21 -10.89
N VAL A 38 -1.03 1.25 -10.14
CA VAL A 38 -0.97 1.27 -8.67
C VAL A 38 -2.33 1.61 -8.07
N ILE A 39 -2.77 0.80 -7.11
CA ILE A 39 -3.91 1.11 -6.25
C ILE A 39 -3.37 1.29 -4.83
N SER A 40 -3.41 2.52 -4.33
CA SER A 40 -2.84 2.85 -3.02
C SER A 40 -3.92 3.06 -1.97
N THR A 41 -3.66 2.57 -0.75
CA THR A 41 -4.53 2.74 0.41
C THR A 41 -4.67 4.21 0.80
N THR A 42 -5.76 4.55 1.50
CA THR A 42 -5.95 5.91 2.04
C THR A 42 -4.87 6.26 3.08
N GLY A 43 -4.60 7.54 3.25
CA GLY A 43 -3.75 8.05 4.31
C GLY A 43 -2.37 8.52 3.86
N LYS A 44 -1.37 8.33 4.72
CA LYS A 44 -0.02 8.85 4.48
C LYS A 44 0.68 8.19 3.31
N ALA A 45 0.48 6.89 3.09
CA ALA A 45 1.09 6.16 1.97
C ALA A 45 0.71 6.77 0.61
N SER A 46 -0.57 7.10 0.39
CA SER A 46 -1.00 7.78 -0.84
C SER A 46 -0.43 9.18 -0.98
N ARG A 47 -0.24 9.92 0.12
CA ARG A 47 0.36 11.26 0.08
C ARG A 47 1.85 11.20 -0.28
N GLU A 48 2.58 10.28 0.33
CA GLU A 48 3.99 10.04 0.04
C GLU A 48 4.18 9.56 -1.40
N LEU A 49 3.33 8.63 -1.87
CA LEU A 49 3.34 8.18 -3.26
C LEU A 49 3.15 9.36 -4.22
N PHE A 50 2.17 10.23 -3.95
CA PHE A 50 1.91 11.41 -4.77
C PHE A 50 3.13 12.33 -4.85
N GLU A 51 3.72 12.71 -3.72
CA GLU A 51 4.90 13.58 -3.68
C GLU A 51 6.14 12.93 -4.31
N ILE A 52 6.31 11.61 -4.18
CA ILE A 52 7.40 10.88 -4.85
C ILE A 52 7.24 10.95 -6.37
N ARG A 53 6.02 10.81 -6.90
CA ARG A 53 5.75 10.98 -8.34
C ARG A 53 6.06 12.41 -8.80
N GLU A 54 5.60 13.43 -8.05
CA GLU A 54 5.89 14.83 -8.32
C GLU A 54 7.41 15.09 -8.37
N SER A 55 8.14 14.65 -7.35
CA SER A 55 9.59 14.87 -7.26
C SER A 55 10.39 14.19 -8.37
N ASN A 56 9.86 13.09 -8.91
CA ASN A 56 10.46 12.36 -10.01
C ASN A 56 10.01 12.88 -11.40
N GLY A 57 9.12 13.87 -11.46
CA GLY A 57 8.51 14.33 -12.71
C GLY A 57 7.66 13.25 -13.42
N SER A 58 7.14 12.29 -12.64
CA SER A 58 6.34 11.18 -13.17
C SER A 58 4.86 11.54 -13.22
N SER A 59 4.13 10.93 -14.15
CA SER A 59 2.68 11.09 -14.23
C SER A 59 1.97 10.40 -13.05
N HIS A 60 0.81 10.94 -12.66
CA HIS A 60 -0.10 10.37 -11.66
C HIS A 60 -1.20 9.48 -12.25
N GLN A 61 -1.29 9.39 -13.58
CA GLN A 61 -2.36 8.66 -14.25
C GLN A 61 -2.37 7.16 -13.95
N TYR A 62 -1.24 6.60 -13.54
CA TYR A 62 -1.11 5.18 -13.17
C TYR A 62 -1.62 4.86 -11.77
N ASP A 63 -1.79 5.89 -10.94
CA ASP A 63 -2.02 5.73 -9.50
C ASP A 63 -3.48 6.06 -9.15
N PHE A 64 -4.21 5.08 -8.62
CA PHE A 64 -5.49 5.31 -7.98
C PHE A 64 -5.27 5.49 -6.47
N LEU A 65 -5.44 6.72 -6.00
CA LEU A 65 -5.26 7.08 -4.60
C LEU A 65 -6.60 7.00 -3.87
N THR A 66 -6.79 5.95 -3.09
CA THR A 66 -8.04 5.77 -2.33
C THR A 66 -8.22 6.89 -1.31
N VAL A 67 -9.39 7.53 -1.34
CA VAL A 67 -9.80 8.55 -0.37
C VAL A 67 -10.98 8.03 0.43
N GLY A 68 -10.83 7.91 1.76
CA GLY A 68 -11.78 7.17 2.60
C GLY A 68 -11.70 5.67 2.33
N SER A 69 -12.75 4.93 2.62
CA SER A 69 -12.87 3.48 2.33
C SER A 69 -11.62 2.66 2.67
N MET A 70 -11.05 2.90 3.86
CA MET A 70 -9.85 2.18 4.33
C MET A 70 -10.08 0.66 4.25
N GLY A 71 -9.09 -0.05 3.70
CA GLY A 71 -9.12 -1.50 3.52
C GLY A 71 -9.72 -1.99 2.20
N HIS A 72 -10.20 -1.10 1.30
CA HIS A 72 -10.79 -1.49 0.02
C HIS A 72 -9.82 -1.48 -1.17
N SER A 73 -8.59 -0.96 -0.99
CA SER A 73 -7.57 -0.91 -2.04
C SER A 73 -7.29 -2.29 -2.65
N SER A 74 -7.23 -3.32 -1.82
CA SER A 74 -7.02 -4.71 -2.25
C SER A 74 -8.16 -5.23 -3.15
N SER A 75 -9.41 -4.94 -2.81
CA SER A 75 -10.57 -5.33 -3.64
C SER A 75 -10.62 -4.56 -4.97
N ILE A 76 -10.26 -3.27 -4.96
CA ILE A 76 -10.17 -2.46 -6.18
C ILE A 76 -9.05 -3.00 -7.07
N ALA A 77 -7.88 -3.28 -6.49
CA ALA A 77 -6.74 -3.84 -7.22
C ALA A 77 -7.08 -5.20 -7.86
N LEU A 78 -7.78 -6.07 -7.14
CA LEU A 78 -8.27 -7.34 -7.69
C LEU A 78 -9.18 -7.11 -8.91
N GLY A 79 -10.15 -6.19 -8.79
CA GLY A 79 -11.06 -5.87 -9.90
C GLY A 79 -10.32 -5.37 -11.14
N VAL A 80 -9.33 -4.48 -10.96
CA VAL A 80 -8.49 -3.98 -12.07
C VAL A 80 -7.63 -5.09 -12.66
N ALA A 81 -6.99 -5.92 -11.84
CA ALA A 81 -6.14 -7.02 -12.30
C ALA A 81 -6.90 -8.06 -13.13
N LEU A 82 -8.13 -8.37 -12.75
CA LEU A 82 -8.98 -9.31 -13.49
C LEU A 82 -9.43 -8.77 -14.86
N GLN A 83 -9.57 -7.44 -15.00
CA GLN A 83 -9.97 -6.79 -16.25
C GLN A 83 -8.78 -6.46 -17.16
N LYS A 84 -7.60 -6.18 -16.59
CA LYS A 84 -6.39 -5.76 -17.31
C LYS A 84 -5.27 -6.80 -17.14
N LYS A 85 -5.51 -8.00 -17.65
CA LYS A 85 -4.63 -9.17 -17.46
C LYS A 85 -3.21 -8.97 -17.99
N GLU A 86 -3.06 -8.11 -19.00
CA GLU A 86 -1.77 -7.79 -19.66
C GLU A 86 -0.97 -6.71 -18.92
N LYS A 87 -1.56 -6.09 -17.90
CA LYS A 87 -0.91 -5.02 -17.13
C LYS A 87 -0.57 -5.50 -15.73
N LYS A 88 0.63 -5.18 -15.26
CA LYS A 88 0.97 -5.44 -13.85
C LYS A 88 0.23 -4.46 -12.97
N VAL A 89 -0.37 -4.97 -11.90
CA VAL A 89 -1.15 -4.19 -10.93
C VAL A 89 -0.49 -4.34 -9.55
N TRP A 90 -0.27 -3.23 -8.90
CA TRP A 90 0.31 -3.15 -7.56
C TRP A 90 -0.72 -2.59 -6.59
N CYS A 91 -1.08 -3.35 -5.58
CA CYS A 91 -1.85 -2.87 -4.44
C CYS A 91 -0.87 -2.45 -3.35
N ILE A 92 -0.82 -1.17 -3.01
CA ILE A 92 -0.04 -0.66 -1.88
C ILE A 92 -1.02 -0.46 -0.71
N ASP A 93 -0.92 -1.30 0.28
CA ASP A 93 -1.79 -1.30 1.45
C ASP A 93 -0.98 -1.03 2.74
N GLY A 94 -1.66 -0.66 3.81
CA GLY A 94 -1.11 -0.62 5.15
C GLY A 94 -1.60 -1.81 5.96
N ASP A 95 -0.87 -2.20 7.00
CA ASP A 95 -1.25 -3.30 7.88
C ASP A 95 -2.65 -3.10 8.49
N GLY A 96 -2.94 -1.91 9.00
CA GLY A 96 -4.26 -1.60 9.56
C GLY A 96 -5.37 -1.63 8.50
N ALA A 97 -5.12 -1.19 7.28
CA ALA A 97 -6.08 -1.23 6.19
C ALA A 97 -6.33 -2.67 5.72
N MET A 98 -5.28 -3.45 5.53
CA MET A 98 -5.37 -4.88 5.21
C MET A 98 -6.19 -5.63 6.26
N LEU A 99 -5.95 -5.37 7.55
CA LEU A 99 -6.67 -6.01 8.65
C LEU A 99 -8.17 -5.68 8.66
N MET A 100 -8.57 -4.45 8.28
CA MET A 100 -9.98 -4.05 8.24
C MET A 100 -10.82 -4.89 7.25
N HIS A 101 -10.23 -5.34 6.15
CA HIS A 101 -10.90 -6.15 5.12
C HIS A 101 -10.05 -7.37 4.71
N MET A 102 -9.48 -8.04 5.69
CA MET A 102 -8.60 -9.19 5.49
C MET A 102 -9.23 -10.31 4.65
N GLY A 103 -10.56 -10.44 4.64
CA GLY A 103 -11.28 -11.36 3.77
C GLY A 103 -11.04 -11.15 2.27
N ALA A 104 -10.61 -9.95 1.84
CA ALA A 104 -10.22 -9.70 0.46
C ALA A 104 -9.01 -10.54 0.02
N MET A 105 -8.13 -10.91 0.95
CA MET A 105 -6.99 -11.81 0.67
C MET A 105 -7.46 -13.19 0.21
N ALA A 106 -8.51 -13.73 0.81
CA ALA A 106 -9.10 -14.99 0.39
C ALA A 106 -9.70 -14.91 -1.01
N LEU A 107 -10.32 -13.76 -1.36
CA LEU A 107 -10.82 -13.53 -2.72
C LEU A 107 -9.69 -13.43 -3.75
N MET A 108 -8.59 -12.77 -3.42
CA MET A 108 -7.39 -12.72 -4.27
C MET A 108 -6.83 -14.13 -4.48
N GLY A 109 -6.64 -14.91 -3.42
CA GLY A 109 -6.14 -16.27 -3.50
C GLY A 109 -7.04 -17.23 -4.26
N ALA A 110 -8.38 -17.06 -4.17
CA ALA A 110 -9.33 -17.85 -4.94
C ALA A 110 -9.31 -17.53 -6.45
N ASN A 111 -9.09 -16.25 -6.81
CA ASN A 111 -9.03 -15.81 -8.21
C ASN A 111 -7.65 -15.96 -8.86
N LYS A 112 -6.57 -15.97 -8.06
CA LYS A 112 -5.17 -16.12 -8.49
C LYS A 112 -4.79 -15.25 -9.69
N PRO A 113 -4.98 -13.91 -9.64
CA PRO A 113 -4.59 -13.05 -10.74
C PRO A 113 -3.07 -13.05 -10.89
N GLN A 114 -2.58 -13.48 -12.06
CA GLN A 114 -1.15 -13.66 -12.34
C GLN A 114 -0.37 -12.33 -12.45
N ASN A 115 -1.08 -11.23 -12.48
CA ASN A 115 -0.56 -9.88 -12.67
C ASN A 115 -0.70 -8.99 -11.44
N LEU A 116 -1.08 -9.52 -10.28
CA LEU A 116 -1.32 -8.72 -9.07
C LEU A 116 -0.24 -8.97 -8.00
N VAL A 117 0.33 -7.88 -7.51
CA VAL A 117 1.22 -7.87 -6.35
C VAL A 117 0.59 -7.03 -5.24
N HIS A 118 0.40 -7.64 -4.07
CA HIS A 118 -0.11 -6.98 -2.88
C HIS A 118 1.04 -6.62 -1.93
N ILE A 119 1.35 -5.35 -1.79
CA ILE A 119 2.36 -4.83 -0.86
C ILE A 119 1.65 -4.38 0.42
N VAL A 120 2.11 -4.85 1.57
CA VAL A 120 1.64 -4.42 2.89
C VAL A 120 2.77 -3.68 3.61
N LEU A 121 2.62 -2.37 3.74
CA LEU A 121 3.51 -1.51 4.53
C LEU A 121 3.12 -1.66 6.01
N ASN A 122 3.89 -2.47 6.73
CA ASN A 122 3.58 -2.85 8.11
C ASN A 122 4.44 -2.04 9.10
N ASN A 123 3.83 -1.05 9.73
CA ASN A 123 4.42 -0.30 10.84
C ASN A 123 3.79 -0.63 12.20
N GLU A 124 2.84 -1.58 12.23
CA GLU A 124 2.12 -2.04 13.42
C GLU A 124 1.29 -0.94 14.09
N SER A 125 0.88 0.11 13.34
CA SER A 125 0.22 1.26 13.94
C SER A 125 -0.79 1.96 13.03
N HIS A 126 -1.89 2.39 13.61
CA HIS A 126 -2.87 3.29 12.99
C HIS A 126 -2.41 4.76 13.11
N GLU A 127 -1.35 5.15 12.43
CA GLU A 127 -0.73 6.48 12.56
C GLU A 127 -1.64 7.65 12.24
N THR A 128 -2.61 7.50 11.37
CA THR A 128 -3.49 8.58 10.93
C THR A 128 -4.60 8.89 11.93
N VAL A 129 -4.82 8.01 12.91
CA VAL A 129 -5.89 8.11 13.90
C VAL A 129 -5.38 7.98 15.34
N GLY A 130 -4.20 8.52 15.62
CA GLY A 130 -3.65 8.63 16.97
C GLY A 130 -2.46 7.71 17.28
N GLY A 131 -2.02 6.87 16.35
CA GLY A 131 -0.84 6.02 16.52
C GLY A 131 -1.05 4.82 17.42
N MET A 132 -2.28 4.35 17.54
CA MET A 132 -2.60 3.13 18.28
C MET A 132 -1.99 1.91 17.58
N PRO A 133 -1.50 0.91 18.34
CA PRO A 133 -0.98 -0.31 17.72
C PRO A 133 -2.08 -1.07 16.99
N THR A 134 -1.72 -1.67 15.86
CA THR A 134 -2.53 -2.70 15.21
C THR A 134 -2.20 -4.07 15.80
N VAL A 135 -2.97 -5.10 15.43
CA VAL A 135 -2.62 -6.49 15.80
C VAL A 135 -1.58 -7.10 14.85
N ALA A 136 -1.07 -6.35 13.88
CA ALA A 136 -0.12 -6.84 12.88
C ALA A 136 1.19 -7.36 13.49
N GLY A 137 1.61 -6.81 14.64
CA GLY A 137 2.78 -7.30 15.37
C GLY A 137 2.57 -8.65 16.09
N SER A 138 1.31 -9.10 16.21
CA SER A 138 0.94 -10.34 16.92
C SER A 138 0.51 -11.47 15.99
N ILE A 139 0.47 -11.24 14.68
CA ILE A 139 0.06 -12.21 13.66
C ILE A 139 1.15 -12.39 12.61
N ASP A 140 1.07 -13.48 11.87
CA ASP A 140 1.99 -13.78 10.77
C ASP A 140 1.29 -13.52 9.43
N ILE A 141 1.39 -12.30 8.93
CA ILE A 141 0.77 -11.88 7.66
C ILE A 141 1.23 -12.76 6.49
N PRO A 142 2.53 -13.09 6.34
CA PRO A 142 3.02 -14.03 5.36
C PRO A 142 2.30 -15.38 5.36
N LYS A 143 2.12 -16.00 6.52
CA LYS A 143 1.41 -17.28 6.64
C LYS A 143 -0.07 -17.16 6.33
N ILE A 144 -0.71 -16.06 6.73
CA ILE A 144 -2.11 -15.78 6.40
C ILE A 144 -2.27 -15.68 4.88
N ALA A 145 -1.39 -14.94 4.20
CA ALA A 145 -1.41 -14.82 2.74
C ALA A 145 -1.23 -16.17 2.05
N ALA A 146 -0.24 -16.96 2.47
CA ALA A 146 -0.04 -18.31 1.96
C ALA A 146 -1.27 -19.21 2.18
N GLY A 147 -1.88 -19.14 3.37
CA GLY A 147 -3.12 -19.84 3.71
C GLY A 147 -4.32 -19.39 2.88
N CYS A 148 -4.36 -18.14 2.44
CA CYS A 148 -5.36 -17.62 1.52
C CYS A 148 -5.13 -18.03 0.06
N GLY A 149 -3.96 -18.59 -0.29
CA GLY A 149 -3.67 -19.08 -1.64
C GLY A 149 -2.77 -18.15 -2.47
N TYR A 150 -2.08 -17.19 -1.85
CA TYR A 150 -1.02 -16.45 -2.54
C TYR A 150 0.12 -17.41 -2.92
N GLU A 151 0.58 -17.29 -4.16
CA GLU A 151 1.56 -18.22 -4.74
C GLU A 151 2.98 -17.90 -4.29
N LYS A 152 3.24 -16.61 -4.07
CA LYS A 152 4.52 -16.12 -3.53
C LYS A 152 4.31 -15.15 -2.39
N VAL A 153 5.20 -15.24 -1.42
CA VAL A 153 5.18 -14.37 -0.25
C VAL A 153 6.60 -13.95 0.09
N TYR A 154 6.81 -12.65 0.18
CA TYR A 154 8.09 -12.04 0.51
C TYR A 154 7.95 -11.20 1.76
N THR A 155 9.04 -11.11 2.54
CA THR A 155 9.19 -10.19 3.66
C THR A 155 10.44 -9.36 3.43
N ALA A 156 10.36 -8.04 3.66
CA ALA A 156 11.48 -7.13 3.51
C ALA A 156 11.53 -6.14 4.69
N SER A 157 12.73 -5.84 5.17
CA SER A 157 13.02 -4.92 6.26
C SER A 157 14.16 -3.95 5.95
N THR A 158 14.82 -4.14 4.82
CA THR A 158 15.90 -3.29 4.30
C THR A 158 15.57 -2.81 2.88
N LEU A 159 16.19 -1.70 2.45
CA LEU A 159 15.99 -1.17 1.09
C LEU A 159 16.46 -2.15 0.01
N GLU A 160 17.48 -2.95 0.30
CA GLU A 160 17.97 -3.98 -0.62
C GLU A 160 16.96 -5.12 -0.79
N GLU A 161 16.41 -5.62 0.32
CA GLU A 161 15.35 -6.64 0.30
C GLU A 161 14.10 -6.15 -0.42
N ILE A 162 13.71 -4.88 -0.23
CA ILE A 162 12.58 -4.26 -0.93
C ILE A 162 12.83 -4.26 -2.45
N ARG A 163 14.00 -3.78 -2.89
CA ARG A 163 14.36 -3.77 -4.31
C ARG A 163 14.33 -5.17 -4.90
N HIS A 164 14.90 -6.14 -4.20
CA HIS A 164 14.91 -7.54 -4.65
C HIS A 164 13.50 -8.12 -4.77
N ALA A 165 12.67 -7.96 -3.73
CA ALA A 165 11.29 -8.47 -3.71
C ALA A 165 10.43 -7.85 -4.82
N VAL A 166 10.52 -6.52 -5.01
CA VAL A 166 9.78 -5.80 -6.06
C VAL A 166 10.24 -6.26 -7.45
N ALA A 167 11.55 -6.35 -7.70
CA ALA A 167 12.09 -6.80 -8.98
C ALA A 167 11.65 -8.25 -9.30
N THR A 168 11.72 -9.14 -8.30
CA THR A 168 11.33 -10.54 -8.45
C THR A 168 9.83 -10.66 -8.71
N ALA A 169 8.98 -9.98 -7.93
CA ALA A 169 7.53 -10.01 -8.12
C ALA A 169 7.10 -9.36 -9.45
N ARG A 170 7.85 -8.37 -9.95
CA ARG A 170 7.59 -7.78 -11.26
C ARG A 170 7.87 -8.74 -12.42
N ALA A 171 8.95 -9.51 -12.30
CA ALA A 171 9.41 -10.44 -13.35
C ALA A 171 8.51 -11.69 -13.47
N ASN A 172 7.79 -12.04 -12.42
CA ASN A 172 7.02 -13.28 -12.35
C ASN A 172 5.51 -13.03 -12.56
N ALA A 173 4.85 -13.98 -13.22
CA ALA A 173 3.40 -13.98 -13.43
C ALA A 173 2.71 -14.85 -12.36
N GLU A 174 2.63 -14.31 -11.14
CA GLU A 174 2.09 -15.00 -9.97
C GLU A 174 1.41 -13.99 -9.04
N LEU A 175 0.37 -14.43 -8.32
CA LEU A 175 -0.18 -13.65 -7.22
C LEU A 175 0.84 -13.62 -6.08
N ALA A 176 1.36 -12.44 -5.80
CA ALA A 176 2.38 -12.28 -4.77
C ALA A 176 1.94 -11.32 -3.64
N LEU A 177 2.42 -11.58 -2.41
CA LEU A 177 2.40 -10.62 -1.32
C LEU A 177 3.84 -10.22 -0.98
N ILE A 178 4.04 -8.93 -0.70
CA ILE A 178 5.29 -8.40 -0.14
C ILE A 178 4.94 -7.68 1.16
N GLU A 179 5.28 -8.27 2.31
CA GLU A 179 5.23 -7.55 3.58
C GLU A 179 6.50 -6.74 3.77
N ILE A 180 6.37 -5.43 3.95
CA ILE A 180 7.50 -4.53 4.18
C ILE A 180 7.39 -3.95 5.59
N LYS A 181 8.36 -4.27 6.44
CA LYS A 181 8.46 -3.74 7.80
C LYS A 181 9.01 -2.32 7.74
N VAL A 182 8.23 -1.33 8.20
CA VAL A 182 8.58 0.08 8.14
C VAL A 182 8.51 0.75 9.50
N ALA A 183 9.37 1.75 9.71
CA ALA A 183 9.38 2.57 10.90
C ALA A 183 8.10 3.40 11.03
N LEU A 184 7.78 3.78 12.26
CA LEU A 184 6.74 4.75 12.56
C LEU A 184 7.15 6.15 12.10
N GLY A 185 6.16 6.97 11.80
CA GLY A 185 6.35 8.39 11.49
C GLY A 185 6.16 8.73 10.03
N ALA A 186 6.15 10.02 9.78
CA ALA A 186 6.17 10.65 8.47
C ALA A 186 6.82 12.02 8.63
N ARG A 187 7.27 12.62 7.52
CA ARG A 187 7.76 14.00 7.51
C ARG A 187 6.70 14.95 8.07
N ALA A 188 7.14 15.96 8.80
CA ALA A 188 6.23 16.95 9.38
C ALA A 188 5.54 17.81 8.31
N ASP A 189 6.19 18.00 7.18
CA ASP A 189 5.76 18.80 6.04
C ASP A 189 5.05 17.99 4.95
N LEU A 190 4.76 16.69 5.19
CA LEU A 190 4.04 15.85 4.24
C LEU A 190 2.68 16.46 3.88
N GLY A 191 2.53 16.87 2.62
CA GLY A 191 1.35 17.51 2.08
C GLY A 191 0.19 16.55 1.83
N ARG A 192 -0.73 17.05 1.02
CA ARG A 192 -1.84 16.26 0.46
C ARG A 192 -1.74 16.31 -1.06
N PRO A 193 -2.28 15.31 -1.77
CA PRO A 193 -2.42 15.43 -3.21
C PRO A 193 -3.12 16.73 -3.60
N THR A 194 -2.58 17.38 -4.61
CA THR A 194 -3.12 18.65 -5.16
C THR A 194 -4.31 18.42 -6.08
N THR A 195 -4.50 17.19 -6.54
CA THR A 195 -5.67 16.75 -7.31
C THR A 195 -6.79 16.31 -6.41
N THR A 196 -8.03 16.56 -6.80
CA THR A 196 -9.21 16.01 -6.12
C THR A 196 -9.33 14.50 -6.37
N ALA A 197 -10.08 13.81 -5.51
CA ALA A 197 -10.37 12.38 -5.71
C ALA A 197 -11.11 12.10 -7.03
N GLU A 198 -11.95 13.03 -7.47
CA GLU A 198 -12.67 12.92 -8.75
C GLU A 198 -11.72 13.04 -9.95
N GLU A 199 -10.82 14.02 -9.92
CA GLU A 199 -9.81 14.20 -10.97
C GLU A 199 -8.87 13.00 -11.05
N ASN A 200 -8.37 12.52 -9.89
CA ASN A 200 -7.54 11.31 -9.83
C ASN A 200 -8.27 10.11 -10.43
N LYS A 201 -9.53 9.87 -10.04
CA LYS A 201 -10.35 8.80 -10.60
C LYS A 201 -10.51 8.94 -12.12
N LYS A 202 -10.84 10.12 -12.63
CA LYS A 202 -11.05 10.35 -14.07
C LYS A 202 -9.77 10.07 -14.87
N SER A 203 -8.64 10.62 -14.42
CA SER A 203 -7.35 10.41 -15.07
C SER A 203 -6.94 8.93 -15.06
N PHE A 204 -7.08 8.27 -13.91
CA PHE A 204 -6.80 6.85 -13.78
C PHE A 204 -7.70 5.98 -14.68
N MET A 205 -9.01 6.23 -14.69
CA MET A 205 -9.96 5.47 -15.51
C MET A 205 -9.68 5.66 -17.01
N GLN A 206 -9.34 6.87 -17.43
CA GLN A 206 -8.94 7.13 -18.81
C GLN A 206 -7.69 6.33 -19.17
N PHE A 207 -6.66 6.40 -18.34
CA PHE A 207 -5.42 5.63 -18.54
C PHE A 207 -5.70 4.12 -18.65
N VAL A 208 -6.51 3.57 -17.73
CA VAL A 208 -6.84 2.13 -17.73
C VAL A 208 -7.67 1.74 -18.96
N GLN A 209 -8.52 2.63 -19.49
CA GLN A 209 -9.32 2.34 -20.69
C GLN A 209 -8.50 2.37 -21.98
N GLU A 210 -7.53 3.28 -22.07
CA GLU A 210 -6.71 3.49 -23.28
C GLU A 210 -5.55 2.48 -23.39
N ASN A 211 -5.19 1.81 -22.30
CA ASN A 211 -4.06 0.88 -22.22
C ASN A 211 -4.47 -0.51 -21.73
#